data_e1b7e6f5a2d8a8c3918963f40b6745a8
#
_entry.id   e1b7e6f5a2d8a8c3918963f40b6745a8
#
_cell.length_a   1.000
_cell.length_b   1.000
_cell.length_c   1.000
_cell.angle_alpha   90.00
_cell.angle_beta   90.00
_cell.angle_gamma   90.00
#
_symmetry.space_group_name_H-M   'P 1'
#
loop_
_entity.id
_entity.type
_entity.pdbx_description
1 polymer ?
#
loop_
_entity_poly.entity_id
_entity_poly.type
_entity_poly.pdbx_seq_one_letter_code
_entity_poly.pdbx_strand_id
1 'polypeptide(L)'
;MGSFFMNNATPDFLFIRPSGNPISAKGFEEMMNSGDVVQEKAEITKIHRFEFLSDNVAMCIFTLGSKFRYKGTPNDDLPTVTSIFKKVGDVWKIHWMQRSTGDSNLSLWV
;
A
#
# COMPACT_ATOMS: atom_id res chain seq x y z
N MET A 1 8.93 3.04 -11.49
CA MET A 1 7.94 2.85 -10.40
C MET A 1 8.54 3.04 -9.01
N GLY A 2 9.76 2.60 -8.77
CA GLY A 2 10.43 2.74 -7.49
C GLY A 2 10.55 4.18 -7.01
N SER A 3 11.00 5.09 -7.87
CA SER A 3 11.19 6.51 -7.52
C SER A 3 9.88 7.22 -7.10
N PHE A 4 8.74 6.70 -7.51
CA PHE A 4 7.44 7.25 -7.10
C PHE A 4 7.29 7.24 -5.58
N PHE A 5 7.63 6.13 -4.94
CA PHE A 5 7.52 6.04 -3.48
C PHE A 5 8.46 6.99 -2.77
N MET A 6 9.72 7.07 -3.21
CA MET A 6 10.69 7.98 -2.59
C MET A 6 10.25 9.44 -2.70
N ASN A 7 9.61 9.81 -3.82
CA ASN A 7 9.16 11.18 -4.05
C ASN A 7 7.85 11.53 -3.35
N ASN A 8 7.01 10.52 -3.07
CA ASN A 8 5.65 10.72 -2.53
C ASN A 8 5.47 10.17 -1.11
N ALA A 9 6.53 9.67 -0.50
CA ALA A 9 6.53 9.19 0.87
C ALA A 9 7.26 10.16 1.80
N THR A 10 6.87 10.14 3.07
CA THR A 10 7.64 10.84 4.10
C THR A 10 8.98 10.14 4.30
N PRO A 11 10.02 10.83 4.82
CA PRO A 11 11.34 10.19 5.05
C PRO A 11 11.27 8.98 5.98
N ASP A 12 10.32 8.95 6.89
CA ASP A 12 10.10 7.86 7.85
C ASP A 12 8.94 6.95 7.49
N PHE A 13 8.52 6.94 6.22
CA PHE A 13 7.49 6.03 5.72
C PHE A 13 7.83 4.58 6.08
N LEU A 14 6.80 3.85 6.46
CA LEU A 14 6.90 2.43 6.75
C LEU A 14 5.76 1.68 6.10
N PHE A 15 6.06 0.58 5.43
CA PHE A 15 5.08 -0.35 4.89
C PHE A 15 5.18 -1.67 5.63
N ILE A 16 4.07 -2.07 6.27
CA ILE A 16 3.97 -3.37 6.93
C ILE A 16 3.34 -4.33 5.95
N ARG A 17 4.15 -5.28 5.47
CA ARG A 17 3.72 -6.28 4.49
C ARG A 17 2.83 -7.34 5.14
N PRO A 18 2.06 -8.12 4.33
CA PRO A 18 1.23 -9.21 4.88
C PRO A 18 2.01 -10.23 5.70
N SER A 19 3.31 -10.39 5.42
CA SER A 19 4.22 -11.24 6.21
C SER A 19 4.50 -10.69 7.62
N GLY A 20 4.12 -9.43 7.89
CA GLY A 20 4.43 -8.75 9.13
C GLY A 20 5.79 -8.05 9.16
N ASN A 21 6.60 -8.21 8.10
CA ASN A 21 7.92 -7.60 8.03
C ASN A 21 7.83 -6.17 7.49
N PRO A 22 8.20 -5.16 8.32
CA PRO A 22 8.18 -3.79 7.84
C PRO A 22 9.27 -3.52 6.81
N ILE A 23 9.01 -2.59 5.91
CA ILE A 23 9.95 -2.16 4.87
C ILE A 23 9.87 -0.64 4.72
N SER A 24 11.03 0.01 4.59
CA SER A 24 11.12 1.45 4.37
C SER A 24 10.76 1.83 2.94
N ALA A 25 10.59 3.13 2.66
CA ALA A 25 10.38 3.60 1.30
C ALA A 25 11.53 3.20 0.38
N LYS A 26 12.77 3.33 0.86
CA LYS A 26 13.95 2.91 0.09
C LYS A 26 13.95 1.40 -0.17
N GLY A 27 13.64 0.61 0.85
CA GLY A 27 13.56 -0.85 0.70
C GLY A 27 12.45 -1.26 -0.28
N PHE A 28 11.31 -0.57 -0.25
CA PHE A 28 10.22 -0.81 -1.20
C PHE A 28 10.67 -0.48 -2.63
N GLU A 29 11.34 0.65 -2.82
CA GLU A 29 11.88 1.05 -4.12
C GLU A 29 12.88 0.01 -4.65
N GLU A 30 13.81 -0.44 -3.80
CA GLU A 30 14.78 -1.47 -4.17
C GLU A 30 14.08 -2.78 -4.57
N MET A 31 13.07 -3.19 -3.82
CA MET A 31 12.29 -4.39 -4.13
C MET A 31 11.60 -4.29 -5.48
N MET A 32 10.98 -3.14 -5.79
CA MET A 32 10.31 -2.94 -7.07
C MET A 32 11.30 -2.86 -8.23
N ASN A 33 12.48 -2.29 -8.00
CA ASN A 33 13.52 -2.17 -9.03
C ASN A 33 14.28 -3.48 -9.27
N SER A 34 14.28 -4.40 -8.31
CA SER A 34 14.94 -5.70 -8.45
C SER A 34 14.29 -6.61 -9.50
N GLY A 35 13.03 -6.36 -9.81
CA GLY A 35 12.26 -7.20 -10.70
C GLY A 35 11.67 -8.44 -10.02
N ASP A 36 11.91 -8.65 -8.72
CA ASP A 36 11.34 -9.77 -7.97
C ASP A 36 9.82 -9.63 -7.86
N VAL A 37 9.32 -8.40 -7.77
CA VAL A 37 7.89 -8.10 -7.74
C VAL A 37 7.53 -7.34 -9.01
N VAL A 38 6.61 -7.91 -9.79
CA VAL A 38 6.07 -7.26 -11.00
C VAL A 38 4.57 -7.08 -10.80
N GLN A 39 4.14 -5.85 -10.65
CA GLN A 39 2.72 -5.51 -10.51
C GLN A 39 2.08 -5.53 -11.90
N GLU A 40 1.12 -6.43 -12.12
CA GLU A 40 0.41 -6.55 -13.39
C GLU A 40 -0.89 -5.75 -13.37
N LYS A 41 -1.59 -5.74 -12.22
CA LYS A 41 -2.83 -5.00 -12.04
C LYS A 41 -2.97 -4.57 -10.60
N ALA A 42 -3.37 -3.32 -10.40
CA ALA A 42 -3.74 -2.78 -9.09
C ALA A 42 -4.92 -1.85 -9.28
N GLU A 43 -6.04 -2.16 -8.63
CA GLU A 43 -7.29 -1.40 -8.76
C GLU A 43 -7.97 -1.31 -7.41
N ILE A 44 -8.31 -0.09 -6.98
CA ILE A 44 -9.13 0.10 -5.79
C ILE A 44 -10.55 -0.33 -6.11
N THR A 45 -11.03 -1.39 -5.46
CA THR A 45 -12.37 -1.91 -5.69
C THR A 45 -13.40 -1.29 -4.74
N LYS A 46 -12.97 -0.88 -3.55
CA LYS A 46 -13.84 -0.25 -2.56
C LYS A 46 -13.03 0.56 -1.57
N ILE A 47 -13.51 1.77 -1.26
CA ILE A 47 -13.00 2.58 -0.15
C ILE A 47 -13.94 2.34 1.02
N HIS A 48 -13.41 1.77 2.11
CA HIS A 48 -14.19 1.48 3.32
C HIS A 48 -14.30 2.68 4.23
N ARG A 49 -13.22 3.48 4.30
CA ARG A 49 -13.19 4.68 5.14
C ARG A 49 -12.17 5.66 4.61
N PHE A 50 -12.54 6.92 4.58
CA PHE A 50 -11.62 8.04 4.40
C PHE A 50 -11.93 9.06 5.49
N GLU A 51 -10.90 9.49 6.25
CA GLU A 51 -11.09 10.36 7.39
C GLU A 51 -9.90 11.28 7.59
N PHE A 52 -10.16 12.56 7.78
CA PHE A 52 -9.13 13.47 8.27
C PHE A 52 -9.03 13.33 9.79
N LEU A 53 -7.87 12.89 10.27
CA LEU A 53 -7.60 12.75 11.70
C LEU A 53 -7.19 14.10 12.30
N SER A 54 -6.65 14.99 11.48
CA SER A 54 -6.36 16.39 11.78
C SER A 54 -6.27 17.15 10.45
N ASP A 55 -5.96 18.44 10.50
CA ASP A 55 -5.79 19.25 9.28
C ASP A 55 -4.64 18.75 8.40
N ASN A 56 -3.70 18.01 8.97
CA ASN A 56 -2.48 17.59 8.29
C ASN A 56 -2.31 16.07 8.25
N VAL A 57 -3.29 15.29 8.71
CA VAL A 57 -3.23 13.83 8.74
C VAL A 57 -4.55 13.25 8.24
N ALA A 58 -4.46 12.35 7.28
CA ALA A 58 -5.61 11.64 6.74
C ALA A 58 -5.38 10.13 6.75
N MET A 59 -6.46 9.37 6.89
CA MET A 59 -6.46 7.92 6.85
C MET A 59 -7.37 7.44 5.74
N CYS A 60 -6.92 6.44 4.97
CA CYS A 60 -7.75 5.78 3.97
C CYS A 60 -7.62 4.27 4.12
N ILE A 61 -8.75 3.59 4.22
CA ILE A 61 -8.83 2.12 4.26
C ILE A 61 -9.58 1.68 3.01
N PHE A 62 -8.94 0.86 2.20
CA PHE A 62 -9.50 0.41 0.94
C PHE A 62 -9.13 -1.04 0.62
N THR A 63 -9.94 -1.68 -0.21
CA THR A 63 -9.65 -3.00 -0.77
C THR A 63 -9.11 -2.81 -2.18
N LEU A 64 -8.08 -3.56 -2.49
CA LEU A 64 -7.35 -3.52 -3.75
C LEU A 64 -7.52 -4.84 -4.48
N GLY A 65 -7.95 -4.80 -5.75
CA GLY A 65 -7.81 -5.94 -6.65
C GLY A 65 -6.37 -5.95 -7.16
N SER A 66 -5.60 -6.97 -6.82
CA SER A 66 -4.17 -7.01 -7.09
C SER A 66 -3.78 -8.27 -7.82
N LYS A 67 -3.08 -8.11 -8.95
CA LYS A 67 -2.40 -9.19 -9.66
C LYS A 67 -0.94 -8.83 -9.77
N PHE A 68 -0.09 -9.68 -9.24
CA PHE A 68 1.36 -9.46 -9.29
C PHE A 68 2.09 -10.79 -9.39
N ARG A 69 3.36 -10.71 -9.81
CA ARG A 69 4.26 -11.85 -9.79
C ARG A 69 5.35 -11.60 -8.76
N TYR A 70 5.60 -12.60 -7.94
CA TYR A 70 6.73 -12.59 -7.01
C TYR A 70 7.69 -13.69 -7.43
N LYS A 71 8.89 -13.28 -7.89
CA LYS A 71 9.89 -14.21 -8.43
C LYS A 71 9.31 -15.18 -9.48
N GLY A 72 8.45 -14.64 -10.35
CA GLY A 72 7.79 -15.40 -11.40
C GLY A 72 6.52 -16.13 -10.99
N THR A 73 6.20 -16.21 -9.70
CA THR A 73 4.97 -16.85 -9.22
C THR A 73 3.81 -15.86 -9.25
N PRO A 74 2.72 -16.17 -9.98
CA PRO A 74 1.56 -15.29 -10.03
C PRO A 74 0.78 -15.30 -8.72
N ASN A 75 0.31 -14.11 -8.32
CA ASN A 75 -0.54 -13.89 -7.16
C ASN A 75 -1.72 -13.03 -7.57
N ASP A 76 -2.90 -13.42 -7.11
CA ASP A 76 -4.17 -12.73 -7.38
C ASP A 76 -4.94 -12.70 -6.06
N ASP A 77 -5.05 -11.51 -5.46
CA ASP A 77 -5.68 -11.37 -4.15
C ASP A 77 -6.51 -10.08 -4.04
N LEU A 78 -7.26 -9.97 -2.93
CA LEU A 78 -8.07 -8.81 -2.57
C LEU A 78 -7.63 -8.31 -1.20
N PRO A 79 -6.42 -7.73 -1.09
CA PRO A 79 -5.95 -7.24 0.20
C PRO A 79 -6.72 -5.99 0.61
N THR A 80 -6.87 -5.81 1.92
CA THR A 80 -7.31 -4.54 2.49
C THR A 80 -6.08 -3.79 2.98
N VAL A 81 -5.99 -2.54 2.59
CA VAL A 81 -4.86 -1.66 2.88
C VAL A 81 -5.33 -0.54 3.79
N THR A 82 -4.62 -0.34 4.89
CA THR A 82 -4.76 0.85 5.74
C THR A 82 -3.58 1.77 5.46
N SER A 83 -3.88 3.02 5.12
CA SER A 83 -2.86 4.01 4.76
C SER A 83 -3.05 5.29 5.55
N ILE A 84 -1.92 5.89 5.96
CA ILE A 84 -1.87 7.18 6.62
C ILE A 84 -1.09 8.14 5.74
N PHE A 85 -1.65 9.33 5.52
CA PHE A 85 -1.05 10.41 4.75
C PHE A 85 -0.76 11.58 5.66
N LYS A 86 0.36 12.24 5.44
CA LYS A 86 0.71 13.50 6.13
C LYS A 86 0.87 14.63 5.13
N LYS A 87 0.33 15.78 5.48
CA LYS A 87 0.56 17.01 4.73
C LYS A 87 1.87 17.64 5.17
N VAL A 88 2.80 17.78 4.23
CA VAL A 88 4.10 18.41 4.46
C VAL A 88 4.16 19.65 3.58
N GLY A 89 4.09 20.84 4.20
CA GLY A 89 3.84 22.06 3.44
C GLY A 89 2.47 21.99 2.78
N ASP A 90 2.41 22.12 1.46
CA ASP A 90 1.17 22.04 0.68
C ASP A 90 0.99 20.69 -0.01
N VAL A 91 1.82 19.69 0.32
CA VAL A 91 1.85 18.40 -0.37
C VAL A 91 1.47 17.28 0.58
N TRP A 92 0.52 16.44 0.16
CA TRP A 92 0.18 15.22 0.87
C TRP A 92 1.15 14.12 0.48
N LYS A 93 1.74 13.46 1.49
CA LYS A 93 2.67 12.34 1.31
C LYS A 93 2.20 11.12 2.08
N ILE A 94 2.42 9.93 1.53
CA ILE A 94 2.13 8.71 2.25
C ILE A 94 3.17 8.52 3.36
N HIS A 95 2.67 8.23 4.57
CA HIS A 95 3.50 8.11 5.76
C HIS A 95 3.57 6.68 6.28
N TRP A 96 2.48 5.94 6.16
CA TRP A 96 2.40 4.59 6.69
C TRP A 96 1.38 3.79 5.90
N MET A 97 1.65 2.50 5.71
CA MET A 97 0.75 1.61 5.02
C MET A 97 0.86 0.21 5.62
N GLN A 98 -0.27 -0.45 5.78
CA GLN A 98 -0.33 -1.85 6.16
C GLN A 98 -1.26 -2.59 5.21
N ARG A 99 -0.80 -3.72 4.72
CA ARG A 99 -1.53 -4.58 3.80
C ARG A 99 -1.83 -5.91 4.46
N SER A 100 -3.12 -6.26 4.49
CA SER A 100 -3.57 -7.57 4.97
C SER A 100 -3.95 -8.42 3.78
N THR A 101 -3.66 -9.72 3.85
CA THR A 101 -4.13 -10.66 2.84
C THR A 101 -5.65 -10.76 2.94
N GLY A 102 -6.32 -10.52 1.81
CA GLY A 102 -7.76 -10.64 1.73
C GLY A 102 -8.21 -12.00 1.24
N ASP A 103 -9.49 -12.27 1.40
CA ASP A 103 -10.16 -13.46 0.88
C ASP A 103 -11.16 -13.04 -0.20
N SER A 104 -11.23 -13.80 -1.28
CA SER A 104 -12.22 -13.57 -2.35
C SER A 104 -13.64 -13.90 -1.91
N ASN A 105 -13.81 -14.62 -0.80
CA ASN A 105 -15.12 -14.91 -0.25
C ASN A 105 -15.68 -13.70 0.48
N LEU A 106 -16.47 -12.90 -0.21
CA LEU A 106 -17.03 -11.65 0.32
C LEU A 106 -18.00 -11.87 1.48
N SER A 107 -18.46 -13.10 1.72
CA SER A 107 -19.31 -13.39 2.87
C SER A 107 -18.57 -13.27 4.21
N LEU A 108 -17.23 -13.23 4.17
CA LEU A 108 -16.41 -12.97 5.36
C LEU A 108 -16.34 -11.48 5.70
N TRP A 109 -16.83 -10.61 4.84
CA TRP A 109 -16.87 -9.17 5.08
C TRP A 109 -18.05 -8.84 5.99
N VAL A 110 -17.78 -8.25 7.12
CA VAL A 110 -18.80 -7.89 8.11
C VAL A 110 -18.85 -6.39 8.36
#